data_3ccf9f2ac17d921753b2cc8d07ec5e2e
#
_entry.id   3ccf9f2ac17d921753b2cc8d07ec5e2e
#
_cell.length_a   1.000
_cell.length_b   1.000
_cell.length_c   1.000
_cell.angle_alpha   90.00
_cell.angle_beta   90.00
_cell.angle_gamma   90.00
#
_symmetry.space_group_name_H-M   'P 1'
#
loop_
_entity.id
_entity.type
_entity.pdbx_description
1 polymer ?
#
loop_
_entity_poly.entity_id
_entity_poly.type
_entity_poly.pdbx_seq_one_letter_code
_entity_poly.pdbx_strand_id
1 'polypeptide(L)'
;LMEISAHILTVPDPETGAPLVDQILGEAGSKGTGMWTVQEALSLGVPLPTIAQAVFARDLSCRAQVRAAMSRQAAPRELPAPDRDAFAEKIRRALYASKLCSYAQGFELLHQASQHYHWDLDLGGIALLFRGGCIIRAAFLDRLAQAYRACPTLENLLLSSDFASVLTQYQSDWRDVVSTAAQCGVAVPAFSASLSYYDGLCDLSLIHIS
;
A
#
# COMPACT_ATOMS: atom_id res chain seq x y z
N LEU A 1 6.65 -10.11 6.63
CA LEU A 1 6.74 -8.73 7.10
C LEU A 1 5.83 -8.46 8.30
N MET A 2 4.54 -8.80 8.26
CA MET A 2 3.60 -8.55 9.37
C MET A 2 4.02 -9.23 10.68
N GLU A 3 4.47 -10.47 10.66
CA GLU A 3 4.98 -11.19 11.84
C GLU A 3 6.19 -10.48 12.48
N ILE A 4 7.14 -10.04 11.64
CA ILE A 4 8.31 -9.28 12.10
C ILE A 4 7.88 -7.94 12.71
N SER A 5 6.96 -7.22 12.05
CA SER A 5 6.44 -5.95 12.57
C SER A 5 5.72 -6.14 13.90
N ALA A 6 4.88 -7.16 14.03
CA ALA A 6 4.21 -7.47 15.29
C ALA A 6 5.22 -7.75 16.41
N HIS A 7 6.28 -8.52 16.12
CA HIS A 7 7.35 -8.77 17.10
C HIS A 7 8.08 -7.48 17.51
N ILE A 8 8.50 -6.66 16.54
CA ILE A 8 9.21 -5.40 16.82
C ILE A 8 8.39 -4.48 17.75
N LEU A 9 7.08 -4.39 17.52
CA LEU A 9 6.19 -3.56 18.34
C LEU A 9 6.03 -4.06 19.79
N THR A 10 6.40 -5.30 20.10
CA THR A 10 6.34 -5.86 21.46
C THR A 10 7.65 -5.84 22.22
N VAL A 11 8.76 -5.44 21.56
CA VAL A 11 10.09 -5.40 22.19
C VAL A 11 10.21 -4.18 23.10
N PRO A 12 10.43 -4.36 24.42
CA PRO A 12 10.67 -3.23 25.32
C PRO A 12 12.11 -2.74 25.20
N ASP A 13 12.29 -1.46 25.40
CA ASP A 13 13.62 -0.88 25.65
C ASP A 13 14.12 -1.34 27.02
N PRO A 14 15.33 -1.90 27.12
CA PRO A 14 15.88 -2.44 28.38
C PRO A 14 16.14 -1.36 29.44
N GLU A 15 16.29 -0.09 29.07
CA GLU A 15 16.59 0.98 30.02
C GLU A 15 15.30 1.64 30.55
N THR A 16 14.31 1.86 29.70
CA THR A 16 13.10 2.61 30.04
C THR A 16 11.86 1.75 30.24
N GLY A 17 11.87 0.50 29.73
CA GLY A 17 10.69 -0.36 29.68
C GLY A 17 9.61 0.07 28.67
N ALA A 18 9.78 1.21 27.99
CA ALA A 18 8.90 1.67 26.93
C ALA A 18 9.08 0.84 25.65
N PRO A 19 8.15 0.89 24.69
CA PRO A 19 8.36 0.22 23.41
C PRO A 19 9.66 0.69 22.74
N LEU A 20 10.55 -0.24 22.38
CA LEU A 20 11.84 0.09 21.76
C LEU A 20 11.67 0.84 20.44
N VAL A 21 10.59 0.58 19.71
CA VAL A 21 10.27 1.27 18.45
C VAL A 21 10.15 2.79 18.62
N ASP A 22 9.73 3.27 19.78
CA ASP A 22 9.58 4.70 20.08
C ASP A 22 10.92 5.41 20.28
N GLN A 23 12.00 4.63 20.51
CA GLN A 23 13.39 5.14 20.66
C GLN A 23 14.13 5.17 19.31
N ILE A 24 13.57 4.57 18.28
CA ILE A 24 14.21 4.50 16.96
C ILE A 24 13.92 5.77 16.18
N LEU A 25 14.96 6.28 15.48
CA LEU A 25 14.81 7.45 14.60
C LEU A 25 13.73 7.24 13.55
N GLY A 26 12.72 8.09 13.55
CA GLY A 26 11.55 8.02 12.68
C GLY A 26 11.82 8.49 11.24
N GLU A 27 12.97 8.11 10.67
CA GLU A 27 13.38 8.45 9.31
C GLU A 27 13.63 7.19 8.48
N ALA A 28 13.18 7.18 7.24
CA ALA A 28 13.36 6.07 6.31
C ALA A 28 14.02 6.56 5.02
N GLY A 29 15.35 6.40 4.92
CA GLY A 29 16.10 6.73 3.71
C GLY A 29 15.68 5.93 2.48
N SER A 30 15.82 6.51 1.30
CA SER A 30 15.52 5.87 0.01
C SER A 30 16.79 5.31 -0.62
N LYS A 31 16.68 4.12 -1.27
CA LYS A 31 17.74 3.52 -2.10
C LYS A 31 17.56 3.81 -3.60
N GLY A 32 16.55 4.61 -3.98
CA GLY A 32 16.29 5.03 -5.35
C GLY A 32 15.31 4.16 -6.14
N THR A 33 15.17 2.88 -5.83
CA THR A 33 14.32 1.95 -6.62
C THR A 33 12.85 2.35 -6.64
N GLY A 34 12.30 2.87 -5.53
CA GLY A 34 10.94 3.39 -5.49
C GLY A 34 10.75 4.60 -6.40
N MET A 35 11.70 5.53 -6.38
CA MET A 35 11.71 6.69 -7.28
C MET A 35 11.75 6.26 -8.75
N TRP A 36 12.65 5.35 -9.12
CA TRP A 36 12.73 4.84 -10.50
C TRP A 36 11.43 4.18 -10.94
N THR A 37 10.80 3.40 -10.06
CA THR A 37 9.50 2.77 -10.34
C THR A 37 8.42 3.81 -10.66
N VAL A 38 8.37 4.90 -9.89
CA VAL A 38 7.40 5.99 -10.11
C VAL A 38 7.72 6.76 -11.40
N GLN A 39 8.99 7.05 -11.66
CA GLN A 39 9.42 7.71 -12.89
C GLN A 39 9.04 6.91 -14.13
N GLU A 40 9.29 5.60 -14.10
CA GLU A 40 8.92 4.70 -15.19
C GLU A 40 7.41 4.65 -15.41
N ALA A 41 6.64 4.55 -14.33
CA ALA A 41 5.18 4.57 -14.39
C ALA A 41 4.64 5.86 -15.06
N LEU A 42 5.21 7.02 -14.71
CA LEU A 42 4.85 8.29 -15.35
C LEU A 42 5.23 8.31 -16.83
N SER A 43 6.40 7.77 -17.19
CA SER A 43 6.88 7.70 -18.58
C SER A 43 5.99 6.81 -19.43
N LEU A 44 5.45 5.74 -18.87
CA LEU A 44 4.59 4.79 -19.55
C LEU A 44 3.08 5.10 -19.41
N GLY A 45 2.72 6.17 -18.69
CA GLY A 45 1.32 6.54 -18.45
C GLY A 45 0.55 5.57 -17.54
N VAL A 46 1.25 4.83 -16.67
CA VAL A 46 0.64 3.86 -15.76
C VAL A 46 0.31 4.51 -14.42
N PRO A 47 -0.95 4.46 -13.94
CA PRO A 47 -1.32 5.01 -12.65
C PRO A 47 -0.76 4.16 -11.51
N LEU A 48 0.18 4.73 -10.72
CA LEU A 48 0.88 4.05 -9.64
C LEU A 48 0.76 4.81 -8.29
N PRO A 49 -0.44 5.26 -7.88
CA PRO A 49 -0.58 6.19 -6.77
C PRO A 49 -0.17 5.60 -5.42
N THR A 50 -0.41 4.32 -5.17
CA THR A 50 -0.05 3.69 -3.88
C THR A 50 1.46 3.67 -3.66
N ILE A 51 2.22 3.28 -4.68
CA ILE A 51 3.68 3.18 -4.60
C ILE A 51 4.29 4.60 -4.56
N ALA A 52 3.75 5.54 -5.34
CA ALA A 52 4.17 6.93 -5.32
C ALA A 52 3.99 7.56 -3.92
N GLN A 53 2.84 7.32 -3.28
CA GLN A 53 2.60 7.80 -1.91
C GLN A 53 3.55 7.16 -0.88
N ALA A 54 3.92 5.91 -1.05
CA ALA A 54 4.91 5.27 -0.20
C ALA A 54 6.30 5.93 -0.34
N VAL A 55 6.69 6.33 -1.56
CA VAL A 55 7.94 7.09 -1.81
C VAL A 55 7.87 8.44 -1.12
N PHE A 56 6.81 9.22 -1.33
CA PHE A 56 6.65 10.54 -0.72
C PHE A 56 6.55 10.49 0.81
N ALA A 57 5.92 9.45 1.37
CA ALA A 57 5.88 9.27 2.82
C ALA A 57 7.28 9.05 3.42
N ARG A 58 8.17 8.34 2.70
CA ARG A 58 9.58 8.20 3.09
C ARG A 58 10.33 9.53 3.01
N ASP A 59 10.15 10.28 1.94
CA ASP A 59 10.77 11.60 1.79
C ASP A 59 10.28 12.57 2.88
N LEU A 60 8.99 12.51 3.22
CA LEU A 60 8.41 13.27 4.33
C LEU A 60 9.02 12.85 5.68
N SER A 61 9.28 11.56 5.89
CA SER A 61 9.89 11.08 7.14
C SER A 61 11.26 11.72 7.42
N CYS A 62 12.03 12.01 6.36
CA CYS A 62 13.34 12.65 6.45
C CYS A 62 13.28 14.17 6.76
N ARG A 63 12.08 14.78 6.86
CA ARG A 63 11.89 16.20 7.21
C ARG A 63 11.77 16.41 8.72
N ALA A 64 12.67 15.80 9.53
CA ALA A 64 12.57 15.74 10.98
C ALA A 64 12.36 17.11 11.64
N GLN A 65 13.12 18.13 11.25
CA GLN A 65 13.01 19.48 11.83
C GLN A 65 11.64 20.12 11.55
N VAL A 66 11.14 20.02 10.31
CA VAL A 66 9.84 20.55 9.92
C VAL A 66 8.73 19.81 10.66
N ARG A 67 8.80 18.47 10.73
CA ARG A 67 7.83 17.65 11.45
C ARG A 67 7.80 18.00 12.94
N ALA A 68 8.96 18.17 13.57
CA ALA A 68 9.06 18.56 14.97
C ALA A 68 8.50 19.98 15.22
N ALA A 69 8.69 20.92 14.29
CA ALA A 69 8.11 22.26 14.40
C ALA A 69 6.59 22.22 14.27
N MET A 70 6.07 21.49 13.28
CA MET A 70 4.64 21.36 13.03
C MET A 70 3.92 20.59 14.16
N SER A 71 4.54 19.58 14.73
CA SER A 71 3.93 18.83 15.84
C SER A 71 3.70 19.67 17.09
N ARG A 72 4.55 20.68 17.34
CA ARG A 72 4.36 21.65 18.44
C ARG A 72 3.21 22.63 18.20
N GLN A 73 2.84 22.85 16.95
CA GLN A 73 1.74 23.74 16.56
C GLN A 73 0.42 23.00 16.38
N ALA A 74 0.45 21.66 16.32
CA ALA A 74 -0.73 20.86 16.11
C ALA A 74 -1.65 20.93 17.35
N ALA A 75 -2.96 21.12 17.13
CA ALA A 75 -3.94 21.03 18.19
C ALA A 75 -4.00 19.58 18.74
N PRO A 76 -4.33 19.42 20.03
CA PRO A 76 -4.66 18.11 20.60
C PRO A 76 -5.76 17.42 19.78
N ARG A 77 -5.66 16.13 19.56
CA ARG A 77 -6.63 15.36 18.81
C ARG A 77 -7.37 14.42 19.77
N GLU A 78 -8.68 14.49 19.74
CA GLU A 78 -9.51 13.46 20.37
C GLU A 78 -9.57 12.27 19.42
N LEU A 79 -9.07 11.14 19.88
CA LEU A 79 -9.16 9.90 19.10
C LEU A 79 -10.53 9.26 19.44
N PRO A 80 -11.35 8.94 18.43
CA PRO A 80 -12.50 8.07 18.69
C PRO A 80 -11.96 6.77 19.32
N ALA A 81 -12.68 6.24 20.29
CA ALA A 81 -12.34 4.98 20.95
C ALA A 81 -13.22 3.85 20.36
N PRO A 82 -12.93 3.37 19.12
CA PRO A 82 -13.67 2.24 18.58
C PRO A 82 -13.37 0.99 19.41
N ASP A 83 -14.26 0.01 19.34
CA ASP A 83 -13.94 -1.33 19.81
C ASP A 83 -12.63 -1.80 19.15
N ARG A 84 -11.61 -2.00 19.97
CA ARG A 84 -10.24 -2.25 19.54
C ARG A 84 -10.14 -3.48 18.64
N ASP A 85 -10.80 -4.58 19.01
CA ASP A 85 -10.67 -5.84 18.30
C ASP A 85 -11.46 -5.79 16.99
N ALA A 86 -12.66 -5.22 17.00
CA ALA A 86 -13.46 -5.03 15.80
C ALA A 86 -12.76 -4.08 14.81
N PHE A 87 -12.13 -3.01 15.30
CA PHE A 87 -11.41 -2.08 14.43
C PHE A 87 -10.09 -2.66 13.91
N ALA A 88 -9.41 -3.48 14.69
CA ALA A 88 -8.21 -4.20 14.23
C ALA A 88 -8.53 -5.13 13.03
N GLU A 89 -9.69 -5.79 13.05
CA GLU A 89 -10.15 -6.61 11.92
C GLU A 89 -10.45 -5.75 10.68
N LYS A 90 -11.04 -4.57 10.85
CA LYS A 90 -11.21 -3.61 9.74
C LYS A 90 -9.86 -3.17 9.16
N ILE A 91 -8.88 -2.85 10.00
CA ILE A 91 -7.51 -2.53 9.56
C ILE A 91 -6.89 -3.69 8.78
N ARG A 92 -7.06 -4.93 9.26
CA ARG A 92 -6.57 -6.12 8.55
C ARG A 92 -7.16 -6.23 7.14
N ARG A 93 -8.47 -6.02 7.00
CA ARG A 93 -9.16 -6.04 5.69
C ARG A 93 -8.74 -4.88 4.80
N ALA A 94 -8.63 -3.67 5.35
CA ALA A 94 -8.13 -2.50 4.63
C ALA A 94 -6.70 -2.69 4.12
N LEU A 95 -5.82 -3.26 4.96
CA LEU A 95 -4.44 -3.59 4.58
C LEU A 95 -4.41 -4.61 3.44
N TYR A 96 -5.25 -5.64 3.51
CA TYR A 96 -5.31 -6.66 2.47
C TYR A 96 -5.79 -6.07 1.14
N ALA A 97 -6.86 -5.28 1.14
CA ALA A 97 -7.39 -4.59 -0.04
C ALA A 97 -6.37 -3.63 -0.65
N SER A 98 -5.75 -2.77 0.16
CA SER A 98 -4.71 -1.83 -0.29
C SER A 98 -3.49 -2.56 -0.87
N LYS A 99 -3.13 -3.70 -0.27
CA LYS A 99 -2.04 -4.54 -0.76
C LYS A 99 -2.38 -5.14 -2.13
N LEU A 100 -3.60 -5.60 -2.36
CA LEU A 100 -4.04 -6.08 -3.67
C LEU A 100 -3.92 -4.97 -4.73
N CYS A 101 -4.37 -3.76 -4.43
CA CYS A 101 -4.23 -2.62 -5.33
C CYS A 101 -2.75 -2.29 -5.63
N SER A 102 -1.89 -2.34 -4.62
CA SER A 102 -0.45 -2.11 -4.81
C SER A 102 0.18 -3.15 -5.77
N TYR A 103 -0.20 -4.43 -5.64
CA TYR A 103 0.27 -5.46 -6.58
C TYR A 103 -0.34 -5.27 -7.96
N ALA A 104 -1.63 -4.93 -8.06
CA ALA A 104 -2.28 -4.66 -9.34
C ALA A 104 -1.54 -3.54 -10.10
N GLN A 105 -1.23 -2.43 -9.44
CA GLN A 105 -0.46 -1.32 -10.00
C GLN A 105 0.93 -1.76 -10.46
N GLY A 106 1.66 -2.52 -9.63
CA GLY A 106 3.00 -2.99 -9.96
C GLY A 106 3.02 -3.97 -11.14
N PHE A 107 2.03 -4.87 -11.22
CA PHE A 107 1.93 -5.82 -12.33
C PHE A 107 1.42 -5.17 -13.62
N GLU A 108 0.55 -4.15 -13.52
CA GLU A 108 0.16 -3.32 -14.66
C GLU A 108 1.39 -2.58 -15.23
N LEU A 109 2.24 -2.02 -14.38
CA LEU A 109 3.49 -1.41 -14.83
C LEU A 109 4.40 -2.42 -15.53
N LEU A 110 4.57 -3.63 -14.98
CA LEU A 110 5.36 -4.69 -15.63
C LEU A 110 4.77 -5.09 -16.99
N HIS A 111 3.43 -5.16 -17.09
CA HIS A 111 2.74 -5.47 -18.33
C HIS A 111 2.98 -4.40 -19.40
N GLN A 112 2.79 -3.13 -19.06
CA GLN A 112 3.01 -2.01 -19.97
C GLN A 112 4.49 -1.87 -20.37
N ALA A 113 5.42 -2.04 -19.43
CA ALA A 113 6.84 -2.05 -19.72
C ALA A 113 7.22 -3.21 -20.65
N SER A 114 6.64 -4.41 -20.41
CA SER A 114 6.87 -5.57 -21.28
C SER A 114 6.44 -5.30 -22.73
N GLN A 115 5.29 -4.65 -22.92
CA GLN A 115 4.82 -4.27 -24.25
C GLN A 115 5.72 -3.19 -24.88
N HIS A 116 6.03 -2.13 -24.14
CA HIS A 116 6.79 -0.97 -24.62
C HIS A 116 8.22 -1.35 -25.01
N TYR A 117 8.88 -2.18 -24.18
CA TYR A 117 10.28 -2.59 -24.39
C TYR A 117 10.43 -3.94 -25.11
N HIS A 118 9.34 -4.61 -25.47
CA HIS A 118 9.33 -5.91 -26.14
C HIS A 118 10.05 -7.01 -25.35
N TRP A 119 9.82 -7.07 -24.02
CA TRP A 119 10.49 -8.02 -23.12
C TRP A 119 9.82 -9.39 -23.05
N ASP A 120 8.58 -9.51 -23.45
CA ASP A 120 7.77 -10.74 -23.38
C ASP A 120 7.79 -11.40 -21.97
N LEU A 121 7.45 -10.62 -20.94
CA LEU A 121 7.53 -11.05 -19.56
C LEU A 121 6.42 -12.07 -19.21
N ASP A 122 6.81 -13.19 -18.59
CA ASP A 122 5.88 -14.11 -17.92
C ASP A 122 5.48 -13.54 -16.54
N LEU A 123 4.37 -12.79 -16.49
CA LEU A 123 3.88 -12.18 -15.25
C LEU A 123 3.50 -13.21 -14.19
N GLY A 124 2.97 -14.36 -14.60
CA GLY A 124 2.68 -15.48 -13.71
C GLY A 124 3.96 -16.05 -13.07
N GLY A 125 5.00 -16.23 -13.86
CA GLY A 125 6.32 -16.65 -13.39
C GLY A 125 6.95 -15.63 -12.44
N ILE A 126 6.88 -14.32 -12.77
CA ILE A 126 7.38 -13.23 -11.91
C ILE A 126 6.68 -13.25 -10.55
N ALA A 127 5.36 -13.46 -10.51
CA ALA A 127 4.64 -13.58 -9.24
C ALA A 127 5.19 -14.71 -8.35
N LEU A 128 5.55 -15.84 -8.95
CA LEU A 128 6.11 -16.97 -8.22
C LEU A 128 7.52 -16.69 -7.68
N LEU A 129 8.33 -15.85 -8.37
CA LEU A 129 9.64 -15.44 -7.87
C LEU A 129 9.54 -14.67 -6.56
N PHE A 130 8.47 -13.91 -6.33
CA PHE A 130 8.27 -13.15 -5.09
C PHE A 130 7.90 -13.99 -3.87
N ARG A 131 7.68 -15.31 -4.00
CA ARG A 131 7.31 -16.19 -2.89
C ARG A 131 8.44 -16.49 -1.91
N GLY A 132 9.68 -16.35 -2.31
CA GLY A 132 10.85 -16.67 -1.50
C GLY A 132 11.94 -15.62 -1.60
N GLY A 133 12.66 -15.37 -0.50
CA GLY A 133 13.78 -14.43 -0.47
C GLY A 133 13.40 -12.96 -0.73
N CYS A 134 12.13 -12.61 -0.68
CA CYS A 134 11.62 -11.29 -1.01
C CYS A 134 10.73 -10.72 0.10
N ILE A 135 10.93 -9.44 0.44
CA ILE A 135 10.15 -8.76 1.48
C ILE A 135 8.66 -8.58 1.11
N ILE A 136 8.36 -8.56 -0.19
CA ILE A 136 6.98 -8.48 -0.70
C ILE A 136 6.28 -9.84 -0.78
N ARG A 137 6.86 -10.90 -0.24
CA ARG A 137 6.20 -12.21 -0.13
C ARG A 137 4.80 -12.09 0.45
N ALA A 138 3.82 -12.72 -0.21
CA ALA A 138 2.42 -12.70 0.17
C ALA A 138 1.75 -14.05 -0.08
N ALA A 139 0.77 -14.41 0.76
CA ALA A 139 0.04 -15.67 0.63
C ALA A 139 -0.78 -15.77 -0.67
N PHE A 140 -1.16 -14.64 -1.27
CA PHE A 140 -1.97 -14.63 -2.49
C PHE A 140 -1.16 -14.70 -3.80
N LEU A 141 0.17 -14.77 -3.75
CA LEU A 141 1.00 -14.79 -4.98
C LEU A 141 0.72 -15.99 -5.88
N ASP A 142 0.36 -17.14 -5.32
CA ASP A 142 -0.04 -18.30 -6.12
C ASP A 142 -1.36 -18.03 -6.88
N ARG A 143 -2.33 -17.36 -6.24
CA ARG A 143 -3.59 -16.95 -6.88
C ARG A 143 -3.35 -15.91 -7.97
N LEU A 144 -2.43 -14.97 -7.73
CA LEU A 144 -2.01 -13.97 -8.72
C LEU A 144 -1.37 -14.65 -9.95
N ALA A 145 -0.45 -15.59 -9.72
CA ALA A 145 0.14 -16.37 -10.80
C ALA A 145 -0.89 -17.17 -11.60
N GLN A 146 -1.89 -17.75 -10.92
CA GLN A 146 -3.00 -18.45 -11.59
C GLN A 146 -3.86 -17.50 -12.43
N ALA A 147 -4.15 -16.28 -11.95
CA ALA A 147 -4.90 -15.28 -12.71
C ALA A 147 -4.22 -14.95 -14.04
N TYR A 148 -2.91 -14.67 -14.04
CA TYR A 148 -2.16 -14.39 -15.28
C TYR A 148 -1.97 -15.62 -16.18
N ARG A 149 -1.89 -16.82 -15.62
CA ARG A 149 -1.87 -18.06 -16.42
C ARG A 149 -3.22 -18.33 -17.09
N ALA A 150 -4.32 -18.05 -16.40
CA ALA A 150 -5.67 -18.20 -16.95
C ALA A 150 -5.98 -17.12 -18.01
N CYS A 151 -5.45 -15.92 -17.86
CA CYS A 151 -5.62 -14.80 -18.79
C CYS A 151 -4.29 -14.05 -18.94
N PRO A 152 -3.39 -14.46 -19.87
CA PRO A 152 -2.09 -13.79 -20.07
C PRO A 152 -2.22 -12.33 -20.50
N THR A 153 -3.35 -11.94 -21.07
CA THR A 153 -3.66 -10.57 -21.50
C THR A 153 -4.45 -9.77 -20.45
N LEU A 154 -4.47 -10.22 -19.20
CA LEU A 154 -5.17 -9.53 -18.12
C LEU A 154 -4.53 -8.15 -17.88
N GLU A 155 -5.23 -7.10 -18.27
CA GLU A 155 -4.72 -5.72 -18.19
C GLU A 155 -4.53 -5.26 -16.76
N ASN A 156 -5.45 -5.62 -15.86
CA ASN A 156 -5.38 -5.27 -14.45
C ASN A 156 -5.80 -6.45 -13.58
N LEU A 157 -5.01 -6.75 -12.56
CA LEU A 157 -5.25 -7.88 -11.64
C LEU A 157 -6.62 -7.81 -10.95
N LEU A 158 -7.14 -6.60 -10.70
CA LEU A 158 -8.42 -6.40 -10.00
C LEU A 158 -9.63 -6.85 -10.84
N LEU A 159 -9.45 -7.08 -12.15
CA LEU A 159 -10.47 -7.65 -13.02
C LEU A 159 -10.65 -9.17 -12.82
N SER A 160 -9.69 -9.83 -12.19
CA SER A 160 -9.85 -11.26 -11.82
C SER A 160 -10.96 -11.42 -10.78
N SER A 161 -11.89 -12.35 -11.03
CA SER A 161 -13.06 -12.59 -10.18
C SER A 161 -12.71 -12.83 -8.71
N ASP A 162 -11.61 -13.54 -8.46
CA ASP A 162 -11.12 -13.84 -7.12
C ASP A 162 -10.75 -12.59 -6.34
N PHE A 163 -10.06 -11.63 -6.99
CA PHE A 163 -9.63 -10.41 -6.33
C PHE A 163 -10.75 -9.37 -6.28
N ALA A 164 -11.57 -9.27 -7.32
CA ALA A 164 -12.75 -8.41 -7.33
C ALA A 164 -13.73 -8.74 -6.19
N SER A 165 -13.97 -10.04 -5.92
CA SER A 165 -14.85 -10.47 -4.84
C SER A 165 -14.33 -10.04 -3.46
N VAL A 166 -13.03 -10.14 -3.23
CA VAL A 166 -12.39 -9.70 -1.97
C VAL A 166 -12.53 -8.19 -1.78
N LEU A 167 -12.27 -7.40 -2.82
CA LEU A 167 -12.42 -5.95 -2.76
C LEU A 167 -13.85 -5.54 -2.48
N THR A 168 -14.82 -6.16 -3.15
CA THR A 168 -16.26 -5.93 -2.89
C THR A 168 -16.61 -6.20 -1.43
N GLN A 169 -16.08 -7.27 -0.85
CA GLN A 169 -16.34 -7.64 0.55
C GLN A 169 -15.66 -6.68 1.54
N TYR A 170 -14.45 -6.17 1.23
CA TYR A 170 -13.63 -5.44 2.19
C TYR A 170 -13.72 -3.92 2.06
N GLN A 171 -14.30 -3.39 0.97
CA GLN A 171 -14.33 -1.95 0.70
C GLN A 171 -14.98 -1.11 1.81
N SER A 172 -16.05 -1.61 2.45
CA SER A 172 -16.72 -0.87 3.54
C SER A 172 -15.78 -0.68 4.73
N ASP A 173 -15.15 -1.75 5.19
CA ASP A 173 -14.19 -1.68 6.31
C ASP A 173 -12.98 -0.81 5.95
N TRP A 174 -12.54 -0.86 4.70
CA TRP A 174 -11.44 -0.02 4.21
C TRP A 174 -11.79 1.48 4.26
N ARG A 175 -13.01 1.84 3.83
CA ARG A 175 -13.51 3.23 3.94
C ARG A 175 -13.61 3.68 5.38
N ASP A 176 -14.10 2.84 6.28
CA ASP A 176 -14.16 3.11 7.71
C ASP A 176 -12.77 3.41 8.29
N VAL A 177 -11.74 2.62 7.91
CA VAL A 177 -10.37 2.83 8.36
C VAL A 177 -9.81 4.16 7.84
N VAL A 178 -9.99 4.47 6.55
CA VAL A 178 -9.48 5.71 5.97
C VAL A 178 -10.18 6.93 6.56
N SER A 179 -11.51 6.89 6.72
CA SER A 179 -12.28 7.99 7.29
C SER A 179 -11.95 8.21 8.77
N THR A 180 -11.84 7.14 9.56
CA THR A 180 -11.43 7.21 10.97
C THR A 180 -10.01 7.78 11.08
N ALA A 181 -9.07 7.31 10.27
CA ALA A 181 -7.71 7.85 10.29
C ALA A 181 -7.67 9.35 9.97
N ALA A 182 -8.46 9.80 8.99
CA ALA A 182 -8.59 11.22 8.66
C ALA A 182 -9.18 12.04 9.82
N GLN A 183 -10.23 11.56 10.45
CA GLN A 183 -10.84 12.20 11.63
C GLN A 183 -9.87 12.29 12.81
N CYS A 184 -9.10 11.24 13.04
CA CYS A 184 -8.07 11.18 14.08
C CYS A 184 -6.79 11.96 13.70
N GLY A 185 -6.68 12.47 12.47
CA GLY A 185 -5.45 13.09 11.93
C GLY A 185 -4.27 12.12 11.87
N VAL A 186 -4.53 10.84 11.68
CA VAL A 186 -3.52 9.81 11.43
C VAL A 186 -3.27 9.71 9.93
N ALA A 187 -2.03 9.94 9.50
CA ALA A 187 -1.68 9.86 8.09
C ALA A 187 -1.62 8.39 7.62
N VAL A 188 -2.47 8.04 6.65
CA VAL A 188 -2.51 6.72 6.02
C VAL A 188 -2.45 6.85 4.49
N PRO A 189 -1.39 7.50 3.93
CA PRO A 189 -1.37 7.92 2.54
C PRO A 189 -1.50 6.75 1.55
N ALA A 190 -0.89 5.60 1.82
CA ALA A 190 -1.00 4.43 0.96
C ALA A 190 -2.41 3.82 0.97
N PHE A 191 -3.11 3.80 2.12
CA PHE A 191 -4.49 3.33 2.19
C PHE A 191 -5.44 4.25 1.43
N SER A 192 -5.27 5.56 1.60
CA SER A 192 -6.09 6.57 0.93
C SER A 192 -5.87 6.56 -0.59
N ALA A 193 -4.61 6.51 -1.03
CA ALA A 193 -4.28 6.48 -2.46
C ALA A 193 -4.76 5.20 -3.15
N SER A 194 -4.63 4.04 -2.49
CA SER A 194 -5.13 2.79 -3.06
C SER A 194 -6.66 2.72 -3.09
N LEU A 195 -7.36 3.30 -2.10
CA LEU A 195 -8.81 3.42 -2.12
C LEU A 195 -9.27 4.34 -3.26
N SER A 196 -8.64 5.51 -3.42
CA SER A 196 -8.95 6.43 -4.52
C SER A 196 -8.67 5.81 -5.90
N TYR A 197 -7.60 5.00 -6.02
CA TYR A 197 -7.32 4.25 -7.25
C TYR A 197 -8.43 3.24 -7.55
N TYR A 198 -8.86 2.47 -6.55
CA TYR A 198 -9.97 1.52 -6.70
C TYR A 198 -11.28 2.23 -7.09
N ASP A 199 -11.61 3.32 -6.42
CA ASP A 199 -12.81 4.11 -6.73
C ASP A 199 -12.76 4.67 -8.15
N GLY A 200 -11.61 5.22 -8.58
CA GLY A 200 -11.41 5.72 -9.93
C GLY A 200 -11.55 4.65 -11.01
N LEU A 201 -11.13 3.41 -10.73
CA LEU A 201 -11.34 2.29 -11.66
C LEU A 201 -12.81 1.84 -11.73
N CYS A 202 -13.59 2.06 -10.67
CA CYS A 202 -15.00 1.71 -10.61
C CYS A 202 -15.94 2.78 -11.18
N ASP A 203 -15.46 4.00 -11.37
CA ASP A 203 -16.26 5.12 -11.88
C ASP A 203 -15.96 5.38 -13.35
N LEU A 204 -17.01 5.32 -14.19
CA LEU A 204 -16.90 5.62 -15.62
C LEU A 204 -16.79 7.13 -15.91
N SER A 205 -17.18 7.98 -14.96
CA SER A 205 -17.15 9.43 -15.10
C SER A 205 -16.16 10.06 -14.13
N LEU A 206 -14.96 10.39 -14.61
CA LEU A 206 -13.93 11.07 -13.84
C LEU A 206 -13.97 12.61 -14.02
N ILE A 207 -15.10 13.19 -14.40
CA ILE A 207 -15.25 14.63 -14.69
C ILE A 207 -14.92 15.51 -13.47
N HIS A 208 -15.09 14.99 -12.27
CA HIS A 208 -14.85 15.70 -11.00
C HIS A 208 -13.44 15.56 -10.42
N ILE A 209 -12.49 15.01 -11.19
CA ILE A 209 -11.08 14.92 -10.80
C ILE A 209 -10.29 16.22 -11.07
N SER A 210 -10.86 17.14 -11.79
CA SER A 210 -10.26 18.46 -12.12
C SER A 210 -10.50 19.51 -11.04
#